data_78ec5ec065dae6e7bac81a0633aaccce
#
_entry.id   78ec5ec065dae6e7bac81a0633aaccce
#
_cell.length_a   1.000
_cell.length_b   1.000
_cell.length_c   1.000
_cell.angle_alpha   90.00
_cell.angle_beta   90.00
_cell.angle_gamma   90.00
#
_symmetry.space_group_name_H-M   'P 1'
#
loop_
_entity.id
_entity.type
_entity.pdbx_description
1 polymer ?
#
loop_
_entity_poly.entity_id
_entity_poly.type
_entity_poly.pdbx_seq_one_letter_code
_entity_poly.pdbx_strand_id
1 'polypeptide(L)'
;MSELQYHVDGKLVPASAATVSVDDRGFRYGDGAFETLRAYGGTIFEWDAHADRLERTCEHLHLEHGCSRAELRARIDETLAANDLTDAYVRLSITRGVQPGKLTPQPEVDPTVVVYVKPLPRGGLEGEPVWDGPATVETVETRRIPDAALPAAAKTHNYLNGILARTELSPDADEALLCDLEGRVAEGATSNLCFVVDGELHTPTLEGPVLPGITRRVVLELAADAGVPTHEGWYEPADVRTADEVFLTNTTWELRPVASVDGHAIGGGPVTSLLTERFDERIEAESYPSY
;
A
#
# COMPACT_ATOMS: atom_id res chain seq x y z
N MET A 1 -8.84 -2.66 -27.41
CA MET A 1 -9.30 -3.02 -26.06
C MET A 1 -10.55 -2.19 -25.79
N SER A 2 -11.60 -2.79 -25.22
CA SER A 2 -12.78 -2.05 -24.74
C SER A 2 -12.34 -1.06 -23.64
N GLU A 3 -13.05 0.05 -23.51
CA GLU A 3 -12.85 1.02 -22.43
C GLU A 3 -13.15 0.37 -21.09
N LEU A 4 -12.27 0.62 -20.09
CA LEU A 4 -12.46 0.09 -18.74
C LEU A 4 -13.75 0.66 -18.10
N GLN A 5 -14.37 -0.15 -17.26
CA GLN A 5 -15.49 0.23 -16.41
C GLN A 5 -15.00 0.44 -14.99
N TYR A 6 -15.41 1.51 -14.35
CA TYR A 6 -15.19 1.77 -12.92
C TYR A 6 -16.52 1.75 -12.18
N HIS A 7 -16.47 1.53 -10.90
CA HIS A 7 -17.66 1.61 -10.07
C HIS A 7 -17.67 2.95 -9.31
N VAL A 8 -18.75 3.72 -9.46
CA VAL A 8 -18.95 4.99 -8.78
C VAL A 8 -20.34 4.98 -8.14
N ASP A 9 -20.41 5.09 -6.83
CA ASP A 9 -21.67 5.19 -6.04
C ASP A 9 -22.75 4.16 -6.43
N GLY A 10 -22.36 2.89 -6.47
CA GLY A 10 -23.28 1.79 -6.77
C GLY A 10 -23.53 1.53 -8.25
N LYS A 11 -22.76 2.14 -9.18
CA LYS A 11 -22.97 2.00 -10.63
C LYS A 11 -21.65 1.75 -11.34
N LEU A 12 -21.66 0.79 -12.28
CA LEU A 12 -20.61 0.67 -13.28
C LEU A 12 -20.77 1.77 -14.34
N VAL A 13 -19.67 2.48 -14.59
CA VAL A 13 -19.61 3.55 -15.59
C VAL A 13 -18.33 3.43 -16.41
N PRO A 14 -18.34 3.80 -17.71
CA PRO A 14 -17.12 3.88 -18.49
C PRO A 14 -16.10 4.80 -17.84
N ALA A 15 -14.81 4.48 -17.92
CA ALA A 15 -13.74 5.26 -17.32
C ALA A 15 -13.78 6.75 -17.71
N SER A 16 -14.13 7.05 -18.97
CA SER A 16 -14.30 8.43 -19.47
C SER A 16 -15.50 9.17 -18.86
N ALA A 17 -16.47 8.45 -18.28
CA ALA A 17 -17.66 9.01 -17.63
C ALA A 17 -17.57 8.96 -16.09
N ALA A 18 -16.53 8.35 -15.54
CA ALA A 18 -16.32 8.28 -14.09
C ALA A 18 -15.92 9.67 -13.55
N THR A 19 -16.81 10.27 -12.79
CA THR A 19 -16.63 11.63 -12.26
C THR A 19 -16.94 11.68 -10.78
N VAL A 20 -16.22 12.53 -10.05
CA VAL A 20 -16.48 12.89 -8.65
C VAL A 20 -16.80 14.38 -8.60
N SER A 21 -17.75 14.77 -7.78
CA SER A 21 -18.14 16.17 -7.63
C SER A 21 -16.96 17.02 -7.15
N VAL A 22 -16.81 18.24 -7.70
CA VAL A 22 -15.86 19.23 -7.19
C VAL A 22 -16.18 19.70 -5.76
N ASP A 23 -17.40 19.47 -5.29
CA ASP A 23 -17.84 19.75 -3.92
C ASP A 23 -17.63 18.55 -2.97
N ASP A 24 -17.12 17.42 -3.48
CA ASP A 24 -16.74 16.29 -2.66
C ASP A 24 -15.60 16.65 -1.68
N ARG A 25 -15.76 16.28 -0.42
CA ARG A 25 -14.77 16.59 0.63
C ARG A 25 -13.45 15.87 0.42
N GLY A 26 -13.47 14.68 -0.18
CA GLY A 26 -12.24 13.98 -0.59
C GLY A 26 -11.43 14.77 -1.60
N PHE A 27 -12.09 15.37 -2.61
CA PHE A 27 -11.45 16.26 -3.57
C PHE A 27 -10.96 17.56 -2.93
N ARG A 28 -11.79 18.21 -2.09
CA ARG A 28 -11.49 19.53 -1.51
C ARG A 28 -10.47 19.50 -0.38
N TYR A 29 -10.47 18.45 0.43
CA TYR A 29 -9.73 18.41 1.70
C TYR A 29 -8.93 17.12 1.93
N GLY A 30 -9.04 16.13 1.06
CA GLY A 30 -8.49 14.80 1.31
C GLY A 30 -9.24 14.03 2.41
N ASP A 31 -10.52 14.40 2.69
CA ASP A 31 -11.36 13.80 3.73
C ASP A 31 -11.94 12.49 3.23
N GLY A 32 -11.15 11.43 3.36
CA GLY A 32 -11.50 10.10 2.89
C GLY A 32 -10.42 9.06 3.18
N ALA A 33 -10.81 7.81 3.07
CA ALA A 33 -9.98 6.62 3.22
C ALA A 33 -9.83 5.89 1.90
N PHE A 34 -8.73 5.13 1.74
CA PHE A 34 -8.60 4.25 0.58
C PHE A 34 -7.81 3.00 0.89
N GLU A 35 -8.03 1.98 0.07
CA GLU A 35 -7.20 0.79 0.00
C GLU A 35 -6.64 0.62 -1.40
N THR A 36 -5.41 0.14 -1.46
CA THR A 36 -4.80 -0.41 -2.66
C THR A 36 -4.78 -1.91 -2.51
N LEU A 37 -5.49 -2.58 -3.39
CA LEU A 37 -5.68 -4.02 -3.39
C LEU A 37 -5.07 -4.61 -4.66
N ARG A 38 -4.78 -5.89 -4.62
CA ARG A 38 -4.38 -6.64 -5.79
C ARG A 38 -5.25 -7.88 -5.95
N ALA A 39 -5.74 -8.09 -7.15
CA ALA A 39 -6.39 -9.33 -7.55
C ALA A 39 -5.35 -10.25 -8.19
N TYR A 40 -5.37 -11.52 -7.80
CA TYR A 40 -4.63 -12.62 -8.41
C TYR A 40 -5.64 -13.70 -8.78
N GLY A 41 -5.63 -14.16 -10.03
CA GLY A 41 -6.59 -15.16 -10.51
C GLY A 41 -8.06 -14.80 -10.28
N GLY A 42 -8.39 -13.49 -10.23
CA GLY A 42 -9.72 -12.96 -9.93
C GLY A 42 -10.05 -12.86 -8.43
N THR A 43 -9.14 -13.26 -7.55
CA THR A 43 -9.33 -13.20 -6.08
C THR A 43 -8.57 -12.02 -5.49
N ILE A 44 -9.23 -11.20 -4.65
CA ILE A 44 -8.55 -10.13 -3.91
C ILE A 44 -7.71 -10.75 -2.80
N PHE A 45 -6.41 -10.53 -2.88
CA PHE A 45 -5.46 -10.99 -1.87
C PHE A 45 -5.66 -10.26 -0.55
N GLU A 46 -5.69 -11.00 0.56
CA GLU A 46 -5.80 -10.47 1.92
C GLU A 46 -7.00 -9.51 2.14
N TRP A 47 -8.14 -9.80 1.51
CA TRP A 47 -9.31 -8.92 1.59
C TRP A 47 -9.71 -8.54 3.00
N ASP A 48 -9.78 -9.51 3.92
CA ASP A 48 -10.24 -9.25 5.29
C ASP A 48 -9.32 -8.29 6.04
N ALA A 49 -8.01 -8.44 5.86
CA ALA A 49 -7.02 -7.54 6.46
C ALA A 49 -7.08 -6.12 5.88
N HIS A 50 -7.34 -5.99 4.57
CA HIS A 50 -7.57 -4.70 3.94
C HIS A 50 -8.87 -4.06 4.43
N ALA A 51 -9.95 -4.83 4.54
CA ALA A 51 -11.23 -4.34 5.06
C ALA A 51 -11.10 -3.88 6.52
N ASP A 52 -10.41 -4.65 7.37
CA ASP A 52 -10.12 -4.26 8.74
C ASP A 52 -9.37 -2.93 8.83
N ARG A 53 -8.36 -2.71 7.96
CA ARG A 53 -7.61 -1.47 7.94
C ARG A 53 -8.45 -0.30 7.43
N LEU A 54 -9.28 -0.52 6.41
CA LEU A 54 -10.21 0.48 5.90
C LEU A 54 -11.17 0.94 6.99
N GLU A 55 -11.78 0.00 7.73
CA GLU A 55 -12.68 0.30 8.84
C GLU A 55 -11.97 1.11 9.93
N ARG A 56 -10.79 0.67 10.39
CA ARG A 56 -9.99 1.45 11.34
C ARG A 56 -9.65 2.85 10.83
N THR A 57 -9.34 2.99 9.54
CA THR A 57 -9.10 4.31 8.94
C THR A 57 -10.35 5.18 9.01
N CYS A 58 -11.52 4.62 8.67
CA CYS A 58 -12.80 5.32 8.76
C CYS A 58 -13.17 5.71 10.20
N GLU A 59 -12.87 4.83 11.18
CA GLU A 59 -13.03 5.14 12.61
C GLU A 59 -12.16 6.34 13.03
N HIS A 60 -10.88 6.36 12.66
CA HIS A 60 -9.99 7.50 12.91
C HIS A 60 -10.49 8.81 12.30
N LEU A 61 -11.12 8.74 11.14
CA LEU A 61 -11.70 9.89 10.45
C LEU A 61 -13.10 10.26 10.97
N HIS A 62 -13.71 9.48 11.88
CA HIS A 62 -15.13 9.58 12.23
C HIS A 62 -16.01 9.60 10.96
N LEU A 63 -15.73 8.69 10.02
CA LEU A 63 -16.40 8.58 8.73
C LEU A 63 -17.29 7.34 8.73
N GLU A 64 -18.57 7.49 9.02
CA GLU A 64 -19.55 6.42 8.96
C GLU A 64 -20.08 6.31 7.53
N HIS A 65 -19.50 5.43 6.71
CA HIS A 65 -19.84 5.31 5.29
C HIS A 65 -21.05 4.41 4.99
N GLY A 66 -21.55 3.66 5.96
CA GLY A 66 -22.77 2.88 5.86
C GLY A 66 -22.72 1.64 4.94
N CYS A 67 -21.61 1.38 4.24
CA CYS A 67 -21.46 0.19 3.40
C CYS A 67 -20.91 -0.98 4.22
N SER A 68 -21.49 -2.16 4.09
CA SER A 68 -20.93 -3.38 4.67
C SER A 68 -19.72 -3.87 3.88
N ARG A 69 -18.86 -4.70 4.51
CA ARG A 69 -17.72 -5.38 3.83
C ARG A 69 -18.18 -6.17 2.61
N ALA A 70 -19.32 -6.85 2.73
CA ALA A 70 -19.88 -7.65 1.64
C ALA A 70 -20.28 -6.79 0.44
N GLU A 71 -20.88 -5.61 0.68
CA GLU A 71 -21.23 -4.67 -0.39
C GLU A 71 -19.97 -4.09 -1.06
N LEU A 72 -18.96 -3.69 -0.29
CA LEU A 72 -17.69 -3.19 -0.84
C LEU A 72 -16.99 -4.27 -1.67
N ARG A 73 -16.96 -5.51 -1.18
CA ARG A 73 -16.40 -6.64 -1.90
C ARG A 73 -17.17 -6.93 -3.18
N ALA A 74 -18.50 -6.94 -3.15
CA ALA A 74 -19.32 -7.16 -4.33
C ALA A 74 -19.09 -6.11 -5.42
N ARG A 75 -18.92 -4.83 -5.05
CA ARG A 75 -18.58 -3.75 -6.00
C ARG A 75 -17.22 -3.96 -6.67
N ILE A 76 -16.24 -4.47 -5.92
CA ILE A 76 -14.93 -4.82 -6.47
C ILE A 76 -15.05 -5.99 -7.45
N ASP A 77 -15.70 -7.08 -7.04
CA ASP A 77 -15.85 -8.28 -7.87
C ASP A 77 -16.64 -7.98 -9.16
N GLU A 78 -17.71 -7.16 -9.06
CA GLU A 78 -18.45 -6.68 -10.22
C GLU A 78 -17.58 -5.85 -11.18
N THR A 79 -16.72 -4.98 -10.61
CA THR A 79 -15.83 -4.16 -11.43
C THR A 79 -14.76 -4.99 -12.13
N LEU A 80 -14.18 -5.99 -11.46
CA LEU A 80 -13.23 -6.93 -12.06
C LEU A 80 -13.88 -7.72 -13.19
N ALA A 81 -15.07 -8.29 -12.94
CA ALA A 81 -15.83 -9.08 -13.90
C ALA A 81 -16.24 -8.26 -15.16
N ALA A 82 -16.67 -7.01 -14.96
CA ALA A 82 -17.05 -6.13 -16.07
C ALA A 82 -15.89 -5.77 -17.01
N ASN A 83 -14.66 -5.98 -16.56
CA ASN A 83 -13.43 -5.69 -17.31
C ASN A 83 -12.66 -6.95 -17.74
N ASP A 84 -13.17 -8.15 -17.46
CA ASP A 84 -12.47 -9.43 -17.67
C ASP A 84 -11.06 -9.45 -17.03
N LEU A 85 -10.91 -8.85 -15.85
CA LEU A 85 -9.63 -8.74 -15.15
C LEU A 85 -9.50 -9.83 -14.09
N THR A 86 -8.44 -10.63 -14.21
CA THR A 86 -8.04 -11.64 -13.22
C THR A 86 -6.84 -11.17 -12.40
N ASP A 87 -5.86 -10.53 -13.04
CA ASP A 87 -4.68 -9.96 -12.40
C ASP A 87 -4.75 -8.44 -12.52
N ALA A 88 -5.05 -7.78 -11.39
CA ALA A 88 -5.41 -6.39 -11.42
C ALA A 88 -4.94 -5.60 -10.19
N TYR A 89 -4.60 -4.35 -10.44
CA TYR A 89 -4.60 -3.30 -9.44
C TYR A 89 -6.04 -2.86 -9.18
N VAL A 90 -6.41 -2.76 -7.92
CA VAL A 90 -7.69 -2.22 -7.48
C VAL A 90 -7.48 -1.12 -6.46
N ARG A 91 -8.12 0.02 -6.65
CA ARG A 91 -8.20 1.07 -5.64
C ARG A 91 -9.65 1.25 -5.21
N LEU A 92 -9.92 0.95 -3.96
CA LEU A 92 -11.17 1.27 -3.29
C LEU A 92 -10.99 2.58 -2.53
N SER A 93 -11.80 3.58 -2.87
CA SER A 93 -11.77 4.90 -2.22
C SER A 93 -13.13 5.22 -1.64
N ILE A 94 -13.16 5.73 -0.42
CA ILE A 94 -14.37 6.21 0.26
C ILE A 94 -14.09 7.61 0.77
N THR A 95 -14.88 8.60 0.32
CA THR A 95 -14.81 9.95 0.84
C THR A 95 -16.05 10.25 1.69
N ARG A 96 -16.02 11.34 2.44
CA ARG A 96 -17.21 11.82 3.18
C ARG A 96 -18.29 12.36 2.24
N GLY A 97 -18.08 12.39 0.94
CA GLY A 97 -19.03 12.86 -0.06
C GLY A 97 -19.17 14.36 -0.11
N VAL A 98 -20.26 14.78 -0.77
CA VAL A 98 -20.56 16.20 -0.99
C VAL A 98 -21.16 16.81 0.24
N GLN A 99 -20.52 17.85 0.78
CA GLN A 99 -21.03 18.63 1.91
C GLN A 99 -20.78 20.12 1.69
N PRO A 100 -21.56 21.03 2.35
CA PRO A 100 -21.31 22.47 2.30
C PRO A 100 -19.86 22.83 2.64
N GLY A 101 -19.32 23.83 1.97
CA GLY A 101 -17.92 24.23 1.97
C GLY A 101 -17.34 24.74 3.29
N LYS A 102 -17.52 24.01 4.39
CA LYS A 102 -16.91 24.27 5.70
C LYS A 102 -15.96 23.15 6.06
N LEU A 103 -14.90 23.48 6.79
CA LEU A 103 -13.93 22.47 7.25
C LEU A 103 -14.56 21.49 8.23
N THR A 104 -15.43 21.96 9.12
CA THR A 104 -16.19 21.08 10.04
C THR A 104 -17.15 20.19 9.26
N PRO A 105 -17.01 18.85 9.34
CA PRO A 105 -17.93 17.94 8.67
C PRO A 105 -19.31 17.97 9.30
N GLN A 106 -20.33 17.69 8.49
CA GLN A 106 -21.68 17.47 8.98
C GLN A 106 -21.85 16.04 9.51
N PRO A 107 -22.75 15.81 10.48
CA PRO A 107 -22.98 14.49 11.05
C PRO A 107 -23.50 13.47 10.03
N GLU A 108 -24.35 13.90 9.11
CA GLU A 108 -24.90 13.03 8.07
C GLU A 108 -23.87 12.86 6.95
N VAL A 109 -23.56 11.62 6.62
CA VAL A 109 -22.59 11.25 5.59
C VAL A 109 -23.35 10.56 4.44
N ASP A 110 -23.20 11.11 3.25
CA ASP A 110 -23.55 10.47 1.97
C ASP A 110 -22.24 10.22 1.21
N PRO A 111 -21.59 9.09 1.45
CA PRO A 111 -20.22 8.87 1.01
C PRO A 111 -20.13 8.71 -0.51
N THR A 112 -19.05 9.22 -1.12
CA THR A 112 -18.69 8.83 -2.46
C THR A 112 -17.80 7.59 -2.39
N VAL A 113 -18.21 6.50 -3.03
CA VAL A 113 -17.47 5.23 -3.07
C VAL A 113 -17.05 4.94 -4.50
N VAL A 114 -15.75 4.83 -4.72
CA VAL A 114 -15.17 4.59 -6.05
C VAL A 114 -14.31 3.32 -6.02
N VAL A 115 -14.56 2.42 -6.98
CA VAL A 115 -13.64 1.32 -7.30
C VAL A 115 -13.01 1.60 -8.67
N TYR A 116 -11.71 1.84 -8.65
CA TYR A 116 -10.87 2.00 -9.83
C TYR A 116 -10.07 0.73 -10.05
N VAL A 117 -9.99 0.24 -11.28
CA VAL A 117 -9.20 -0.95 -11.64
C VAL A 117 -8.32 -0.68 -12.86
N LYS A 118 -7.22 -1.39 -12.94
CA LYS A 118 -6.39 -1.50 -14.14
C LYS A 118 -5.72 -2.87 -14.19
N PRO A 119 -5.39 -3.40 -15.39
CA PRO A 119 -4.55 -4.58 -15.49
C PRO A 119 -3.24 -4.39 -14.72
N LEU A 120 -2.84 -5.40 -13.98
CA LEU A 120 -1.54 -5.44 -13.31
C LEU A 120 -1.00 -6.87 -13.46
N PRO A 121 -0.08 -7.11 -14.41
CA PRO A 121 0.50 -8.42 -14.63
C PRO A 121 1.10 -8.94 -13.32
N ARG A 122 1.03 -10.25 -13.15
CA ARG A 122 1.68 -10.91 -12.03
C ARG A 122 3.15 -11.13 -12.35
N GLY A 123 4.02 -10.88 -11.34
CA GLY A 123 5.36 -11.45 -11.30
C GLY A 123 5.25 -12.98 -11.07
N GLY A 124 5.47 -13.43 -9.86
CA GLY A 124 5.36 -14.82 -9.45
C GLY A 124 6.55 -15.68 -9.89
N LEU A 125 6.44 -16.99 -9.63
CA LEU A 125 7.54 -17.95 -9.81
C LEU A 125 8.11 -18.02 -11.24
N GLU A 126 7.27 -17.78 -12.25
CA GLU A 126 7.66 -17.89 -13.67
C GLU A 126 7.44 -16.58 -14.45
N GLY A 127 6.98 -15.51 -13.81
CA GLY A 127 6.63 -14.24 -14.44
C GLY A 127 7.63 -13.14 -14.15
N GLU A 128 7.56 -12.06 -14.93
CA GLU A 128 8.35 -10.86 -14.68
C GLU A 128 7.68 -9.99 -13.60
N PRO A 129 8.44 -9.44 -12.65
CA PRO A 129 7.89 -8.52 -11.66
C PRO A 129 7.35 -7.25 -12.31
N VAL A 130 6.47 -6.54 -11.59
CA VAL A 130 5.88 -5.27 -12.06
C VAL A 130 6.83 -4.07 -11.99
N TRP A 131 8.09 -4.30 -11.64
CA TRP A 131 9.14 -3.29 -11.51
C TRP A 131 10.35 -3.66 -12.37
N ASP A 132 11.05 -2.63 -12.89
CA ASP A 132 12.13 -2.78 -13.87
C ASP A 132 13.51 -3.07 -13.23
N GLY A 133 13.54 -3.65 -12.04
CA GLY A 133 14.78 -4.01 -11.33
C GLY A 133 14.75 -3.58 -9.86
N PRO A 134 15.80 -3.93 -9.10
CA PRO A 134 15.94 -3.54 -7.72
C PRO A 134 15.89 -2.01 -7.55
N ALA A 135 15.29 -1.54 -6.46
CA ALA A 135 15.07 -0.12 -6.23
C ALA A 135 16.35 0.62 -5.80
N THR A 136 16.44 1.89 -6.19
CA THR A 136 17.34 2.87 -5.58
C THR A 136 16.54 3.72 -4.58
N VAL A 137 17.01 3.75 -3.33
CA VAL A 137 16.34 4.43 -2.21
C VAL A 137 17.17 5.60 -1.74
N GLU A 138 16.53 6.74 -1.51
CA GLU A 138 17.18 7.93 -0.94
C GLU A 138 16.45 8.39 0.32
N THR A 139 17.24 8.65 1.39
CA THR A 139 16.73 9.27 2.60
C THR A 139 16.49 10.76 2.35
N VAL A 140 15.26 11.22 2.62
CA VAL A 140 14.84 12.59 2.33
C VAL A 140 14.79 13.47 3.58
N GLU A 141 14.77 14.81 3.40
CA GLU A 141 14.64 15.78 4.51
C GLU A 141 13.20 15.83 5.06
N THR A 142 12.20 15.68 4.17
CA THR A 142 10.78 15.59 4.57
C THR A 142 10.58 14.50 5.61
N ARG A 143 10.05 14.86 6.78
CA ARG A 143 9.76 13.91 7.86
C ARG A 143 8.39 13.31 7.72
N ARG A 144 8.24 12.08 8.23
CA ARG A 144 6.92 11.45 8.34
C ARG A 144 6.05 12.26 9.30
N ILE A 145 4.77 12.45 8.94
CA ILE A 145 3.81 13.13 9.83
C ILE A 145 3.72 12.35 11.14
N PRO A 146 3.92 13.02 12.30
CA PRO A 146 3.83 12.34 13.59
C PRO A 146 2.40 11.91 13.90
N ASP A 147 2.23 10.78 14.57
CA ASP A 147 0.91 10.20 14.92
C ASP A 147 0.03 11.14 15.74
N ALA A 148 0.64 12.01 16.54
CA ALA A 148 -0.08 13.04 17.29
C ALA A 148 -0.77 14.09 16.38
N ALA A 149 -0.34 14.21 15.11
CA ALA A 149 -0.95 15.12 14.13
C ALA A 149 -1.92 14.41 13.19
N LEU A 150 -1.53 13.26 12.67
CA LEU A 150 -2.32 12.40 11.80
C LEU A 150 -1.85 10.94 11.98
N PRO A 151 -2.68 10.03 12.50
CA PRO A 151 -2.28 8.66 12.73
C PRO A 151 -1.75 7.98 11.46
N ALA A 152 -0.53 7.48 11.46
CA ALA A 152 0.08 6.78 10.33
C ALA A 152 -0.66 5.46 10.02
N ALA A 153 -1.32 4.86 11.02
CA ALA A 153 -2.17 3.70 10.86
C ALA A 153 -3.41 3.97 9.99
N ALA A 154 -3.81 5.24 9.81
CA ALA A 154 -4.94 5.64 8.98
C ALA A 154 -4.49 5.87 7.53
N LYS A 155 -4.99 5.04 6.60
CA LYS A 155 -4.70 5.16 5.16
C LYS A 155 -5.64 6.14 4.49
N THR A 156 -5.38 7.43 4.71
CA THR A 156 -6.23 8.55 4.25
C THR A 156 -5.88 9.01 2.83
N HIS A 157 -6.77 9.77 2.19
CA HIS A 157 -6.49 10.43 0.90
C HIS A 157 -5.39 11.51 0.99
N ASN A 158 -5.03 11.95 2.19
CA ASN A 158 -4.00 12.97 2.41
C ASN A 158 -2.59 12.39 2.23
N TYR A 159 -2.15 12.31 0.98
CA TYR A 159 -0.83 11.77 0.60
C TYR A 159 0.21 12.85 0.30
N LEU A 160 -0.06 14.11 0.66
CA LEU A 160 0.84 15.23 0.36
C LEU A 160 2.23 15.04 0.98
N ASN A 161 2.33 14.45 2.17
CA ASN A 161 3.61 14.15 2.82
C ASN A 161 4.49 13.23 1.95
N GLY A 162 3.95 12.13 1.43
CA GLY A 162 4.68 11.25 0.50
C GLY A 162 4.99 11.93 -0.84
N ILE A 163 4.11 12.79 -1.35
CA ILE A 163 4.36 13.55 -2.58
C ILE A 163 5.54 14.50 -2.38
N LEU A 164 5.59 15.26 -1.29
CA LEU A 164 6.70 16.15 -0.98
C LEU A 164 8.01 15.37 -0.83
N ALA A 165 8.01 14.28 -0.10
CA ALA A 165 9.17 13.40 0.01
C ALA A 165 9.71 12.97 -1.36
N ARG A 166 8.83 12.55 -2.26
CA ARG A 166 9.24 12.14 -3.62
C ARG A 166 9.72 13.28 -4.51
N THR A 167 9.38 14.54 -4.22
CA THR A 167 9.93 15.70 -4.97
C THR A 167 11.38 15.99 -4.64
N GLU A 168 11.92 15.43 -3.57
CA GLU A 168 13.33 15.56 -3.19
C GLU A 168 14.25 14.54 -3.88
N LEU A 169 13.67 13.48 -4.46
CA LEU A 169 14.44 12.41 -5.09
C LEU A 169 15.23 12.87 -6.30
N SER A 170 16.42 12.31 -6.45
CA SER A 170 17.15 12.37 -7.71
C SER A 170 16.37 11.65 -8.83
N PRO A 171 16.63 11.97 -10.12
CA PRO A 171 15.91 11.36 -11.24
C PRO A 171 16.01 9.83 -11.32
N ASP A 172 17.07 9.26 -10.76
CA ASP A 172 17.36 7.82 -10.81
C ASP A 172 16.87 7.07 -9.55
N ALA A 173 16.28 7.77 -8.57
CA ALA A 173 15.78 7.16 -7.35
C ALA A 173 14.33 6.69 -7.50
N ASP A 174 14.04 5.51 -6.98
CA ASP A 174 12.73 4.85 -7.06
C ASP A 174 11.82 5.17 -5.87
N GLU A 175 12.39 5.28 -4.67
CA GLU A 175 11.60 5.46 -3.45
C GLU A 175 12.31 6.39 -2.44
N ALA A 176 11.50 7.23 -1.79
CA ALA A 176 11.94 8.12 -0.72
C ALA A 176 11.82 7.42 0.64
N LEU A 177 12.90 7.35 1.39
CA LEU A 177 12.91 6.85 2.76
C LEU A 177 12.67 8.01 3.73
N LEU A 178 11.53 7.98 4.43
CA LEU A 178 11.16 8.99 5.41
C LEU A 178 11.60 8.56 6.80
N CYS A 179 12.13 9.53 7.54
CA CYS A 179 12.37 9.39 8.97
C CYS A 179 11.28 10.09 9.80
N ASP A 180 11.15 9.70 11.05
CA ASP A 180 10.35 10.39 12.04
C ASP A 180 11.02 11.73 12.47
N LEU A 181 10.41 12.44 13.43
CA LEU A 181 10.94 13.72 13.93
C LEU A 181 12.24 13.57 14.70
N GLU A 182 12.54 12.39 15.23
CA GLU A 182 13.78 12.05 15.95
C GLU A 182 14.88 11.55 15.00
N GLY A 183 14.61 11.46 13.68
CA GLY A 183 15.57 11.02 12.67
C GLY A 183 15.64 9.50 12.52
N ARG A 184 14.76 8.73 13.14
CA ARG A 184 14.68 7.28 13.02
C ARG A 184 13.90 6.91 11.75
N VAL A 185 14.29 5.83 11.11
CA VAL A 185 13.62 5.31 9.91
C VAL A 185 12.16 4.96 10.22
N ALA A 186 11.25 5.45 9.40
CA ALA A 186 9.82 5.14 9.47
C ALA A 186 9.42 4.19 8.34
N GLU A 187 9.25 4.70 7.15
CA GLU A 187 8.79 3.93 5.99
C GLU A 187 9.16 4.63 4.67
N GLY A 188 8.94 3.97 3.54
CA GLY A 188 8.98 4.62 2.24
C GLY A 188 7.77 5.54 2.01
N ALA A 189 7.83 6.43 1.02
CA ALA A 189 6.69 7.29 0.66
C ALA A 189 5.45 6.47 0.24
N THR A 190 5.65 5.26 -0.29
CA THR A 190 4.58 4.36 -0.76
C THR A 190 4.73 2.91 -0.29
N SER A 191 5.72 2.61 0.56
CA SER A 191 6.13 1.26 0.93
C SER A 191 6.56 1.16 2.39
N ASN A 192 6.52 -0.06 2.96
CA ASN A 192 7.28 -0.34 4.17
C ASN A 192 8.68 -0.83 3.80
N LEU A 193 9.62 -0.66 4.72
CA LEU A 193 11.00 -1.10 4.58
C LEU A 193 11.26 -2.32 5.47
N CYS A 194 11.98 -3.30 4.90
CA CYS A 194 12.61 -4.40 5.63
C CYS A 194 14.08 -4.48 5.25
N PHE A 195 14.92 -4.91 6.18
CA PHE A 195 16.35 -5.14 5.93
C PHE A 195 16.86 -6.32 6.73
N VAL A 196 17.99 -6.89 6.30
CA VAL A 196 18.57 -8.08 6.91
C VAL A 196 19.97 -7.77 7.40
N VAL A 197 20.27 -8.20 8.62
CA VAL A 197 21.60 -8.15 9.23
C VAL A 197 21.89 -9.54 9.83
N ASP A 198 23.01 -10.13 9.49
CA ASP A 198 23.43 -11.45 10.00
C ASP A 198 22.36 -12.56 9.84
N GLY A 199 21.53 -12.48 8.78
CA GLY A 199 20.45 -13.43 8.50
C GLY A 199 19.17 -13.19 9.31
N GLU A 200 19.06 -12.13 10.09
CA GLU A 200 17.87 -11.72 10.84
C GLU A 200 17.13 -10.59 10.15
N LEU A 201 15.81 -10.68 10.10
CA LEU A 201 14.94 -9.70 9.45
C LEU A 201 14.56 -8.57 10.40
N HIS A 202 14.78 -7.34 9.97
CA HIS A 202 14.46 -6.12 10.71
C HIS A 202 13.48 -5.25 9.96
N THR A 203 12.58 -4.57 10.69
CA THR A 203 11.65 -3.58 10.12
C THR A 203 11.27 -2.54 11.18
N PRO A 204 11.02 -1.28 10.80
CA PRO A 204 10.56 -0.27 11.74
C PRO A 204 9.30 -0.68 12.50
N THR A 205 9.27 -0.37 13.80
CA THR A 205 8.15 -0.69 14.68
C THR A 205 6.90 0.12 14.35
N LEU A 206 5.72 -0.50 14.54
CA LEU A 206 4.43 0.19 14.45
C LEU A 206 4.13 1.12 15.64
N GLU A 207 5.00 1.19 16.65
CA GLU A 207 4.94 2.23 17.70
C GLU A 207 5.36 3.61 17.15
N GLY A 208 6.02 3.66 16.00
CA GLY A 208 6.37 4.86 15.24
C GLY A 208 5.34 5.22 14.17
N PRO A 209 5.55 6.34 13.46
CA PRO A 209 4.63 6.80 12.42
C PRO A 209 4.74 5.95 11.13
N VAL A 210 4.41 4.68 11.23
CA VAL A 210 4.51 3.66 10.18
C VAL A 210 3.12 3.12 9.85
N LEU A 211 2.78 3.05 8.56
CA LEU A 211 1.54 2.41 8.14
C LEU A 211 1.66 0.89 8.37
N PRO A 212 0.68 0.24 9.04
CA PRO A 212 0.65 -1.21 9.18
C PRO A 212 0.34 -1.87 7.83
N GLY A 213 1.39 -2.08 7.03
CA GLY A 213 1.29 -2.63 5.68
C GLY A 213 0.78 -4.07 5.68
N ILE A 214 -0.12 -4.41 4.76
CA ILE A 214 -0.65 -5.78 4.65
C ILE A 214 0.45 -6.70 4.10
N THR A 215 1.17 -6.28 3.05
CA THR A 215 2.31 -7.05 2.53
C THR A 215 3.41 -7.20 3.59
N ARG A 216 3.72 -6.13 4.37
CA ARG A 216 4.65 -6.22 5.50
C ARG A 216 4.23 -7.32 6.49
N ARG A 217 2.95 -7.35 6.90
CA ARG A 217 2.42 -8.37 7.81
C ARG A 217 2.61 -9.77 7.25
N VAL A 218 2.24 -9.99 5.97
CA VAL A 218 2.41 -11.29 5.30
C VAL A 218 3.88 -11.72 5.29
N VAL A 219 4.80 -10.79 4.99
CA VAL A 219 6.24 -11.06 5.00
C VAL A 219 6.73 -11.49 6.39
N LEU A 220 6.27 -10.84 7.46
CA LEU A 220 6.63 -11.22 8.84
C LEU A 220 6.08 -12.61 9.21
N GLU A 221 4.87 -12.94 8.78
CA GLU A 221 4.29 -14.29 8.95
C GLU A 221 5.14 -15.35 8.21
N LEU A 222 5.49 -15.09 6.95
CA LEU A 222 6.33 -16.00 6.15
C LEU A 222 7.74 -16.15 6.72
N ALA A 223 8.32 -15.09 7.25
CA ALA A 223 9.62 -15.15 7.94
C ALA A 223 9.55 -16.04 9.18
N ALA A 224 8.50 -15.89 9.99
CA ALA A 224 8.28 -16.74 11.18
C ALA A 224 8.10 -18.20 10.79
N ASP A 225 7.31 -18.50 9.76
CA ASP A 225 7.09 -19.87 9.25
C ASP A 225 8.36 -20.50 8.67
N ALA A 226 9.24 -19.68 8.09
CA ALA A 226 10.54 -20.10 7.57
C ALA A 226 11.65 -20.18 8.65
N GLY A 227 11.34 -19.79 9.89
CA GLY A 227 12.31 -19.79 11.00
C GLY A 227 13.34 -18.67 10.89
N VAL A 228 13.06 -17.58 10.16
CA VAL A 228 13.90 -16.38 10.09
C VAL A 228 13.60 -15.52 11.31
N PRO A 229 14.60 -15.26 12.20
CA PRO A 229 14.39 -14.35 13.34
C PRO A 229 13.97 -12.96 12.85
N THR A 230 12.99 -12.36 13.53
CA THR A 230 12.43 -11.09 13.10
C THR A 230 12.38 -10.07 14.25
N HIS A 231 12.78 -8.84 13.97
CA HIS A 231 12.85 -7.74 14.91
C HIS A 231 12.09 -6.51 14.40
N GLU A 232 11.09 -6.09 15.15
CA GLU A 232 10.43 -4.80 14.96
C GLU A 232 11.05 -3.80 15.95
N GLY A 233 11.67 -2.73 15.44
CA GLY A 233 12.46 -1.84 16.28
C GLY A 233 12.59 -0.42 15.77
N TRP A 234 13.36 0.39 16.49
CA TRP A 234 13.75 1.73 16.10
C TRP A 234 15.13 1.69 15.47
N TYR A 235 15.27 2.20 14.25
CA TYR A 235 16.49 2.14 13.46
C TYR A 235 16.87 3.51 12.94
N GLU A 236 18.16 3.72 12.72
CA GLU A 236 18.68 4.91 12.05
C GLU A 236 18.96 4.62 10.57
N PRO A 237 19.01 5.63 9.69
CA PRO A 237 19.39 5.41 8.28
C PRO A 237 20.74 4.70 8.11
N ALA A 238 21.64 4.82 9.07
CA ALA A 238 22.94 4.14 9.06
C ALA A 238 22.79 2.61 9.15
N ASP A 239 21.81 2.10 9.93
CA ASP A 239 21.56 0.67 10.05
C ASP A 239 21.12 0.09 8.70
N VAL A 240 20.26 0.80 7.99
CA VAL A 240 19.77 0.38 6.66
C VAL A 240 20.88 0.43 5.61
N ARG A 241 21.74 1.47 5.63
CA ARG A 241 22.85 1.60 4.67
C ARG A 241 23.94 0.53 4.82
N THR A 242 24.04 -0.07 5.99
CA THR A 242 25.05 -1.10 6.28
C THR A 242 24.47 -2.51 6.34
N ALA A 243 23.18 -2.66 6.05
CA ALA A 243 22.51 -3.96 6.01
C ALA A 243 23.02 -4.86 4.88
N ASP A 244 22.95 -6.18 5.09
CA ASP A 244 23.33 -7.18 4.09
C ASP A 244 22.33 -7.20 2.93
N GLU A 245 21.02 -7.08 3.23
CA GLU A 245 19.92 -7.05 2.29
C GLU A 245 18.93 -5.96 2.70
N VAL A 246 18.30 -5.31 1.72
CA VAL A 246 17.17 -4.39 1.93
C VAL A 246 16.11 -4.67 0.88
N PHE A 247 14.84 -4.62 1.27
CA PHE A 247 13.73 -4.69 0.34
C PHE A 247 12.54 -3.85 0.81
N LEU A 248 11.73 -3.44 -0.15
CA LEU A 248 10.51 -2.67 0.05
C LEU A 248 9.28 -3.57 -0.10
N THR A 249 8.22 -3.28 0.65
CA THR A 249 6.97 -4.01 0.54
C THR A 249 5.78 -3.08 0.34
N ASN A 250 4.96 -3.36 -0.64
CA ASN A 250 3.63 -2.81 -0.80
C ASN A 250 2.78 -3.73 -1.68
N THR A 251 1.50 -3.47 -1.77
CA THR A 251 0.53 -4.27 -2.54
C THR A 251 0.88 -4.38 -4.03
N THR A 252 1.50 -3.36 -4.62
CA THR A 252 1.80 -3.32 -6.06
C THR A 252 3.12 -3.98 -6.38
N TRP A 253 4.15 -3.73 -5.57
CA TRP A 253 5.51 -4.26 -5.80
C TRP A 253 5.73 -5.63 -5.18
N GLU A 254 4.83 -6.06 -4.31
CA GLU A 254 5.05 -7.24 -3.49
C GLU A 254 6.31 -7.06 -2.63
N LEU A 255 7.37 -7.82 -2.87
CA LEU A 255 8.70 -7.60 -2.32
C LEU A 255 9.61 -7.08 -3.42
N ARG A 256 10.08 -5.84 -3.31
CA ARG A 256 11.03 -5.24 -4.27
C ARG A 256 12.41 -5.11 -3.62
N PRO A 257 13.41 -5.88 -4.06
CA PRO A 257 14.79 -5.73 -3.57
C PRO A 257 15.30 -4.30 -3.79
N VAL A 258 16.24 -3.88 -2.95
CA VAL A 258 16.92 -2.57 -3.05
C VAL A 258 18.37 -2.77 -3.48
N ALA A 259 18.79 -2.06 -4.51
CA ALA A 259 20.17 -2.09 -5.01
C ALA A 259 21.08 -1.09 -4.29
N SER A 260 20.52 0.02 -3.82
CA SER A 260 21.28 1.03 -3.08
C SER A 260 20.42 1.87 -2.15
N VAL A 261 21.03 2.32 -1.06
CA VAL A 261 20.44 3.30 -0.12
C VAL A 261 21.44 4.43 0.05
N ASP A 262 21.02 5.66 -0.26
CA ASP A 262 21.87 6.87 -0.22
C ASP A 262 23.22 6.69 -0.95
N GLY A 263 23.21 6.04 -2.10
CA GLY A 263 24.40 5.74 -2.88
C GLY A 263 25.27 4.59 -2.35
N HIS A 264 24.92 3.97 -1.22
CA HIS A 264 25.59 2.76 -0.71
C HIS A 264 24.99 1.54 -1.38
N ALA A 265 25.80 0.75 -2.07
CA ALA A 265 25.35 -0.48 -2.71
C ALA A 265 24.88 -1.50 -1.66
N ILE A 266 23.70 -2.08 -1.90
CA ILE A 266 23.13 -3.16 -1.08
C ILE A 266 23.20 -4.45 -1.89
N GLY A 267 23.62 -5.54 -1.26
CA GLY A 267 23.60 -6.86 -1.87
C GLY A 267 22.21 -7.43 -2.01
N GLY A 268 22.00 -8.29 -3.01
CA GLY A 268 20.91 -9.25 -2.97
C GLY A 268 21.29 -10.40 -2.04
N GLY A 269 20.31 -11.04 -1.39
CA GLY A 269 20.66 -12.10 -0.47
C GLY A 269 19.60 -13.20 -0.32
N PRO A 270 19.96 -14.25 0.47
CA PRO A 270 19.14 -15.44 0.56
C PRO A 270 17.82 -15.23 1.30
N VAL A 271 17.75 -14.30 2.25
CA VAL A 271 16.52 -14.07 3.03
C VAL A 271 15.47 -13.40 2.16
N THR A 272 15.84 -12.34 1.42
CA THR A 272 14.92 -11.69 0.47
C THR A 272 14.42 -12.66 -0.59
N SER A 273 15.33 -13.49 -1.16
CA SER A 273 14.96 -14.49 -2.16
C SER A 273 14.00 -15.54 -1.60
N LEU A 274 14.28 -16.07 -0.41
CA LEU A 274 13.41 -17.03 0.29
C LEU A 274 12.02 -16.45 0.53
N LEU A 275 11.94 -15.23 1.04
CA LEU A 275 10.65 -14.60 1.37
C LEU A 275 9.85 -14.26 0.10
N THR A 276 10.52 -13.89 -1.00
CA THR A 276 9.86 -13.70 -2.30
C THR A 276 9.29 -15.02 -2.81
N GLU A 277 10.06 -16.12 -2.79
CA GLU A 277 9.57 -17.45 -3.18
C GLU A 277 8.37 -17.88 -2.33
N ARG A 278 8.44 -17.73 -1.01
CA ARG A 278 7.33 -18.06 -0.10
C ARG A 278 6.08 -17.22 -0.33
N PHE A 279 6.27 -15.94 -0.66
CA PHE A 279 5.17 -15.04 -1.00
C PHE A 279 4.48 -15.49 -2.29
N ASP A 280 5.25 -15.83 -3.31
CA ASP A 280 4.74 -16.36 -4.58
C ASP A 280 4.01 -17.70 -4.39
N GLU A 281 4.58 -18.64 -3.62
CA GLU A 281 3.95 -19.91 -3.29
C GLU A 281 2.59 -19.72 -2.60
N ARG A 282 2.49 -18.75 -1.68
CA ARG A 282 1.23 -18.40 -0.99
C ARG A 282 0.19 -17.90 -1.98
N ILE A 283 0.57 -16.99 -2.88
CA ILE A 283 -0.33 -16.46 -3.91
C ILE A 283 -0.80 -17.60 -4.83
N GLU A 284 0.11 -18.48 -5.28
CA GLU A 284 -0.24 -19.64 -6.10
C GLU A 284 -1.29 -20.53 -5.41
N ALA A 285 -1.03 -20.88 -4.16
CA ALA A 285 -1.90 -21.77 -3.41
C ALA A 285 -3.29 -21.17 -3.15
N GLU A 286 -3.38 -19.87 -2.90
CA GLU A 286 -4.62 -19.20 -2.52
C GLU A 286 -5.45 -18.73 -3.73
N SER A 287 -4.79 -18.37 -4.85
CA SER A 287 -5.45 -17.66 -5.95
C SER A 287 -5.48 -18.41 -7.28
N TYR A 288 -4.61 -19.40 -7.46
CA TYR A 288 -4.52 -20.21 -8.68
C TYR A 288 -4.63 -21.71 -8.36
N PRO A 289 -5.83 -22.19 -7.96
CA PRO A 289 -6.00 -23.59 -7.61
C PRO A 289 -5.63 -24.49 -8.79
N SER A 290 -4.75 -25.47 -8.56
CA SER A 290 -4.43 -26.50 -9.55
C SER A 290 -5.71 -27.28 -9.87
N TYR A 291 -6.09 -27.36 -11.13
CA TYR A 291 -7.15 -28.22 -11.63
C TYR A 291 -6.72 -29.68 -11.61
#